data_43f53095de5c7aa2d38acccb605912bd
#
_entry.id   43f53095de5c7aa2d38acccb605912bd
#
_cell.length_a   1.000
_cell.length_b   1.000
_cell.length_c   1.000
_cell.angle_alpha   90.00
_cell.angle_beta   90.00
_cell.angle_gamma   90.00
#
_symmetry.space_group_name_H-M   'P 1'
#
loop_
_entity.id
_entity.type
_entity.pdbx_description
1 polymer ?
#
loop_
_entity_poly.entity_id
_entity_poly.type
_entity_poly.pdbx_seq_one_letter_code
_entity_poly.pdbx_strand_id
1 'polypeptide(L)'
;MPPKPKFTREEIIDAALKIAADRGLKALTSRELGAALGSSARPIFTVFKNMDEVFDEVRKAALAHFDEYAKKAEHYTPVFKQVGLQMILFATEQPKLYRLIYMSEKPEAQTFDDVFPYLGNMAVVCVEAIQKDYGLNYDEAMLLFKNIWIYTYGVGALIATGMCSFSDDEIQDMLSREFVAMLTLIKTGRSNNCTTIPEKK
;
A
#
# COMPACT_ATOMS: atom_id res chain seq x y z
N MET A 1 8.22 -28.81 30.37
CA MET A 1 8.38 -27.90 29.22
C MET A 1 7.08 -27.90 28.44
N PRO A 2 6.51 -26.75 28.10
CA PRO A 2 5.37 -26.75 27.19
C PRO A 2 5.81 -27.35 25.84
N PRO A 3 4.93 -28.11 25.16
CA PRO A 3 5.26 -28.75 23.89
C PRO A 3 5.60 -27.65 22.86
N LYS A 4 6.65 -27.89 22.05
CA LYS A 4 6.99 -26.99 20.94
C LYS A 4 5.80 -26.86 20.01
N PRO A 5 5.50 -25.64 19.54
CA PRO A 5 4.48 -25.43 18.50
C PRO A 5 4.78 -26.31 17.27
N LYS A 6 3.74 -26.85 16.66
CA LYS A 6 3.88 -27.69 15.46
C LYS A 6 4.40 -26.91 14.24
N PHE A 7 4.06 -25.61 14.19
CA PHE A 7 4.47 -24.69 13.14
C PHE A 7 5.06 -23.43 13.76
N THR A 8 6.00 -22.79 13.08
CA THR A 8 6.52 -21.48 13.45
C THR A 8 5.51 -20.39 13.07
N ARG A 9 5.72 -19.17 13.59
CA ARG A 9 4.91 -18.00 13.24
C ARG A 9 5.06 -17.68 11.74
N GLU A 10 6.25 -17.75 11.22
CA GLU A 10 6.61 -17.50 9.82
C GLU A 10 5.91 -18.49 8.89
N GLU A 11 5.96 -19.80 9.18
CA GLU A 11 5.30 -20.82 8.36
C GLU A 11 3.79 -20.58 8.26
N ILE A 12 3.17 -20.15 9.35
CA ILE A 12 1.73 -19.84 9.37
C ILE A 12 1.45 -18.59 8.54
N ILE A 13 2.28 -17.53 8.68
CA ILE A 13 2.12 -16.27 7.93
C ILE A 13 2.32 -16.51 6.43
N ASP A 14 3.33 -17.26 6.03
CA ASP A 14 3.62 -17.57 4.62
C ASP A 14 2.45 -18.32 3.97
N ALA A 15 1.93 -19.35 4.65
CA ALA A 15 0.75 -20.08 4.17
C ALA A 15 -0.50 -19.18 4.07
N ALA A 16 -0.69 -18.29 5.04
CA ALA A 16 -1.80 -17.36 5.07
C ALA A 16 -1.67 -16.28 3.98
N LEU A 17 -0.46 -15.75 3.76
CA LEU A 17 -0.17 -14.78 2.68
C LEU A 17 -0.45 -15.40 1.31
N LYS A 18 -0.05 -16.65 1.09
CA LYS A 18 -0.33 -17.37 -0.15
C LYS A 18 -1.83 -17.52 -0.39
N ILE A 19 -2.61 -17.89 0.62
CA ILE A 19 -4.08 -17.97 0.51
C ILE A 19 -4.66 -16.60 0.16
N ALA A 20 -4.19 -15.53 0.81
CA ALA A 20 -4.64 -14.17 0.56
C ALA A 20 -4.29 -13.70 -0.87
N ALA A 21 -3.10 -13.99 -1.37
CA ALA A 21 -2.65 -13.68 -2.72
C ALA A 21 -3.45 -14.44 -3.79
N ASP A 22 -3.66 -15.74 -3.59
CA ASP A 22 -4.32 -16.60 -4.58
C ASP A 22 -5.84 -16.42 -4.61
N ARG A 23 -6.48 -16.25 -3.44
CA ARG A 23 -7.95 -16.32 -3.29
C ARG A 23 -8.57 -15.11 -2.60
N GLY A 24 -7.76 -14.18 -2.10
CA GLY A 24 -8.19 -13.00 -1.35
C GLY A 24 -8.43 -13.26 0.13
N LEU A 25 -8.51 -12.17 0.92
CA LEU A 25 -8.61 -12.24 2.39
C LEU A 25 -9.84 -13.01 2.88
N LYS A 26 -10.96 -12.95 2.18
CA LYS A 26 -12.20 -13.68 2.55
C LYS A 26 -12.03 -15.21 2.54
N ALA A 27 -11.08 -15.72 1.78
CA ALA A 27 -10.77 -17.15 1.74
C ALA A 27 -9.85 -17.58 2.91
N LEU A 28 -9.22 -16.64 3.60
CA LEU A 28 -8.33 -16.91 4.72
C LEU A 28 -9.16 -17.18 5.99
N THR A 29 -9.51 -18.43 6.19
CA THR A 29 -10.17 -18.93 7.40
C THR A 29 -9.22 -19.86 8.15
N SER A 30 -9.45 -20.06 9.46
CA SER A 30 -8.63 -21.00 10.26
C SER A 30 -8.67 -22.42 9.71
N ARG A 31 -9.78 -22.83 9.10
CA ARG A 31 -9.93 -24.16 8.46
C ARG A 31 -9.07 -24.25 7.21
N GLU A 32 -9.15 -23.26 6.31
CA GLU A 32 -8.36 -23.23 5.07
C GLU A 32 -6.87 -23.14 5.35
N LEU A 33 -6.50 -22.32 6.34
CA LEU A 33 -5.11 -22.18 6.77
C LEU A 33 -4.58 -23.47 7.39
N GLY A 34 -5.38 -24.13 8.23
CA GLY A 34 -5.05 -25.46 8.77
C GLY A 34 -4.84 -26.49 7.65
N ALA A 35 -5.75 -26.53 6.67
CA ALA A 35 -5.63 -27.43 5.52
C ALA A 35 -4.38 -27.13 4.67
N ALA A 36 -4.06 -25.86 4.42
CA ALA A 36 -2.84 -25.45 3.70
C ALA A 36 -1.55 -25.89 4.42
N LEU A 37 -1.58 -25.92 5.76
CA LEU A 37 -0.48 -26.40 6.59
C LEU A 37 -0.47 -27.94 6.77
N GLY A 38 -1.34 -28.69 6.09
CA GLY A 38 -1.48 -30.13 6.24
C GLY A 38 -1.91 -30.55 7.66
N SER A 39 -2.76 -29.74 8.32
CA SER A 39 -3.18 -29.92 9.70
C SER A 39 -4.61 -29.44 9.96
N SER A 40 -5.06 -29.59 11.22
CA SER A 40 -6.27 -28.88 11.69
C SER A 40 -5.93 -27.42 12.05
N ALA A 41 -6.96 -26.62 12.35
CA ALA A 41 -6.78 -25.24 12.80
C ALA A 41 -6.14 -25.10 14.21
N ARG A 42 -6.19 -26.15 15.04
CA ARG A 42 -5.75 -26.07 16.43
C ARG A 42 -4.30 -25.61 16.62
N PRO A 43 -3.29 -26.09 15.86
CA PRO A 43 -1.91 -25.63 15.99
C PRO A 43 -1.72 -24.14 15.72
N ILE A 44 -2.55 -23.51 14.87
CA ILE A 44 -2.47 -22.07 14.59
C ILE A 44 -2.67 -21.27 15.88
N PHE A 45 -3.64 -21.67 16.69
CA PHE A 45 -3.98 -20.98 17.95
C PHE A 45 -3.05 -21.33 19.12
N THR A 46 -2.00 -22.13 18.90
CA THR A 46 -0.87 -22.24 19.84
C THR A 46 0.17 -21.12 19.63
N VAL A 47 0.10 -20.42 18.49
CA VAL A 47 1.04 -19.36 18.09
C VAL A 47 0.34 -17.99 18.03
N PHE A 48 -0.92 -17.95 17.59
CA PHE A 48 -1.74 -16.76 17.46
C PHE A 48 -2.94 -16.82 18.41
N LYS A 49 -3.36 -15.69 18.93
CA LYS A 49 -4.52 -15.61 19.84
C LYS A 49 -5.84 -15.85 19.11
N ASN A 50 -5.97 -15.30 17.90
CA ASN A 50 -7.17 -15.37 17.07
C ASN A 50 -6.81 -15.14 15.59
N MET A 51 -7.79 -15.15 14.71
CA MET A 51 -7.58 -14.87 13.28
C MET A 51 -7.29 -13.40 13.00
N ASP A 52 -7.72 -12.47 13.85
CA ASP A 52 -7.44 -11.05 13.64
C ASP A 52 -5.94 -10.77 13.74
N GLU A 53 -5.25 -11.40 14.72
CA GLU A 53 -3.78 -11.34 14.81
C GLU A 53 -3.11 -11.95 13.56
N VAL A 54 -3.66 -13.02 12.99
CA VAL A 54 -3.17 -13.60 11.72
C VAL A 54 -3.37 -12.59 10.58
N PHE A 55 -4.54 -11.95 10.49
CA PHE A 55 -4.83 -10.96 9.45
C PHE A 55 -3.89 -9.75 9.52
N ASP A 56 -3.58 -9.27 10.72
CA ASP A 56 -2.65 -8.15 10.91
C ASP A 56 -1.24 -8.51 10.44
N GLU A 57 -0.75 -9.70 10.78
CA GLU A 57 0.56 -10.16 10.34
C GLU A 57 0.61 -10.43 8.82
N VAL A 58 -0.45 -10.96 8.24
CA VAL A 58 -0.54 -11.15 6.78
C VAL A 58 -0.55 -9.81 6.06
N ARG A 59 -1.19 -8.77 6.63
CA ARG A 59 -1.15 -7.42 6.07
C ARG A 59 0.27 -6.85 6.11
N LYS A 60 0.99 -7.02 7.22
CA LYS A 60 2.40 -6.60 7.34
C LYS A 60 3.28 -7.34 6.34
N ALA A 61 3.09 -8.65 6.18
CA ALA A 61 3.82 -9.46 5.20
C ALA A 61 3.50 -9.03 3.75
N ALA A 62 2.24 -8.70 3.44
CA ALA A 62 1.86 -8.17 2.15
C ALA A 62 2.50 -6.79 1.87
N LEU A 63 2.58 -5.91 2.89
CA LEU A 63 3.27 -4.64 2.76
C LEU A 63 4.78 -4.83 2.53
N ALA A 64 5.42 -5.73 3.27
CA ALA A 64 6.82 -6.08 3.04
C ALA A 64 7.05 -6.65 1.64
N HIS A 65 6.09 -7.41 1.10
CA HIS A 65 6.14 -7.87 -0.29
C HIS A 65 6.04 -6.71 -1.29
N PHE A 66 5.21 -5.70 -1.03
CA PHE A 66 5.19 -4.48 -1.83
C PHE A 66 6.51 -3.69 -1.71
N ASP A 67 7.12 -3.61 -0.53
CA ASP A 67 8.42 -2.95 -0.34
C ASP A 67 9.50 -3.56 -1.24
N GLU A 68 9.46 -4.87 -1.54
CA GLU A 68 10.37 -5.49 -2.50
C GLU A 68 10.12 -5.02 -3.96
N TYR A 69 8.87 -4.72 -4.31
CA TYR A 69 8.57 -4.05 -5.59
C TYR A 69 9.13 -2.63 -5.60
N ALA A 70 8.87 -1.89 -4.53
CA ALA A 70 9.27 -0.49 -4.43
C ALA A 70 10.79 -0.30 -4.38
N LYS A 71 11.55 -1.22 -3.79
CA LYS A 71 13.03 -1.21 -3.81
C LYS A 71 13.62 -1.20 -5.23
N LYS A 72 12.93 -1.76 -6.21
CA LYS A 72 13.37 -1.69 -7.61
C LYS A 72 13.45 -0.25 -8.11
N ALA A 73 12.70 0.66 -7.47
CA ALA A 73 12.69 2.08 -7.80
C ALA A 73 13.95 2.82 -7.33
N GLU A 74 14.69 2.33 -6.33
CA GLU A 74 15.86 3.00 -5.75
C GLU A 74 16.98 3.23 -6.76
N HIS A 75 17.04 2.44 -7.84
CA HIS A 75 18.02 2.56 -8.92
C HIS A 75 17.63 3.58 -10.00
N TYR A 76 16.48 4.22 -9.89
CA TYR A 76 15.95 5.17 -10.88
C TYR A 76 15.85 6.57 -10.32
N THR A 77 15.96 7.55 -11.22
CA THR A 77 15.77 8.98 -10.88
C THR A 77 14.67 9.56 -11.76
N PRO A 78 13.66 10.18 -11.19
CA PRO A 78 13.39 10.37 -9.75
C PRO A 78 12.77 9.13 -9.09
N VAL A 79 13.24 8.77 -7.90
CA VAL A 79 12.79 7.60 -7.13
C VAL A 79 11.28 7.61 -6.92
N PHE A 80 10.72 8.76 -6.53
CA PHE A 80 9.30 8.92 -6.24
C PHE A 80 8.39 8.51 -7.41
N LYS A 81 8.75 8.92 -8.65
CA LYS A 81 8.00 8.52 -9.83
C LYS A 81 7.98 7.01 -10.01
N GLN A 82 9.12 6.38 -9.81
CA GLN A 82 9.25 4.93 -9.98
C GLN A 82 8.49 4.15 -8.91
N VAL A 83 8.49 4.61 -7.66
CA VAL A 83 7.67 3.99 -6.59
C VAL A 83 6.19 4.03 -6.96
N GLY A 84 5.68 5.14 -7.51
CA GLY A 84 4.30 5.23 -8.00
C GLY A 84 4.00 4.20 -9.11
N LEU A 85 4.91 4.05 -10.08
CA LEU A 85 4.78 3.04 -11.13
C LEU A 85 4.82 1.61 -10.57
N GLN A 86 5.71 1.33 -9.60
CA GLN A 86 5.74 0.02 -8.93
C GLN A 86 4.46 -0.26 -8.14
N MET A 87 3.83 0.76 -7.54
CA MET A 87 2.54 0.60 -6.86
C MET A 87 1.42 0.20 -7.83
N ILE A 88 1.40 0.78 -9.03
CA ILE A 88 0.42 0.42 -10.07
C ILE A 88 0.72 -0.98 -10.64
N LEU A 89 1.99 -1.30 -10.89
CA LEU A 89 2.41 -2.65 -11.32
C LEU A 89 1.97 -3.69 -10.29
N PHE A 90 2.17 -3.42 -9.00
CA PHE A 90 1.71 -4.29 -7.91
C PHE A 90 0.18 -4.45 -7.90
N ALA A 91 -0.58 -3.37 -8.18
CA ALA A 91 -2.03 -3.45 -8.32
C ALA A 91 -2.46 -4.35 -9.49
N THR A 92 -1.68 -4.36 -10.57
CA THR A 92 -1.92 -5.18 -11.77
C THR A 92 -1.57 -6.65 -11.52
N GLU A 93 -0.38 -6.92 -10.98
CA GLU A 93 0.14 -8.29 -10.81
C GLU A 93 -0.41 -8.97 -9.54
N GLN A 94 -0.64 -8.19 -8.47
CA GLN A 94 -1.07 -8.67 -7.16
C GLN A 94 -2.34 -7.97 -6.65
N PRO A 95 -3.45 -7.97 -7.44
CA PRO A 95 -4.63 -7.15 -7.12
C PRO A 95 -5.26 -7.48 -5.77
N LYS A 96 -5.17 -8.74 -5.32
CA LYS A 96 -5.72 -9.16 -4.03
C LYS A 96 -4.87 -8.68 -2.86
N LEU A 97 -3.54 -8.67 -3.00
CA LEU A 97 -2.64 -8.10 -1.99
C LEU A 97 -2.73 -6.58 -1.98
N TYR A 98 -2.84 -5.93 -3.13
CA TYR A 98 -3.10 -4.49 -3.20
C TYR A 98 -4.35 -4.11 -2.40
N ARG A 99 -5.46 -4.83 -2.60
CA ARG A 99 -6.70 -4.59 -1.84
C ARG A 99 -6.53 -4.86 -0.35
N LEU A 100 -5.78 -5.88 0.02
CA LEU A 100 -5.49 -6.20 1.42
C LEU A 100 -4.72 -5.06 2.12
N ILE A 101 -3.72 -4.49 1.46
CA ILE A 101 -2.89 -3.43 2.03
C ILE A 101 -3.67 -2.11 2.10
N TYR A 102 -4.24 -1.69 0.96
CA TYR A 102 -4.70 -0.31 0.77
C TYR A 102 -6.21 -0.13 0.89
N MET A 103 -7.02 -1.17 0.70
CA MET A 103 -8.47 -1.08 0.71
C MET A 103 -9.12 -1.74 1.93
N SER A 104 -8.33 -2.11 2.95
CA SER A 104 -8.84 -2.59 4.22
C SER A 104 -9.19 -1.42 5.13
N GLU A 105 -10.25 -1.58 5.91
CA GLU A 105 -10.67 -0.60 6.91
C GLU A 105 -9.56 -0.32 7.93
N LYS A 106 -9.44 0.93 8.32
CA LYS A 106 -8.55 1.46 9.34
C LYS A 106 -9.36 2.32 10.30
N PRO A 107 -10.08 1.73 11.26
CA PRO A 107 -11.02 2.48 12.11
C PRO A 107 -10.37 3.60 12.91
N GLU A 108 -9.08 3.49 13.22
CA GLU A 108 -8.34 4.47 14.02
C GLU A 108 -7.86 5.66 13.17
N ALA A 109 -7.75 5.51 11.85
CA ALA A 109 -7.25 6.56 10.97
C ALA A 109 -8.40 7.50 10.56
N GLN A 110 -8.29 8.79 10.91
CA GLN A 110 -9.25 9.83 10.57
C GLN A 110 -8.67 10.85 9.58
N THR A 111 -7.36 10.97 9.53
CA THR A 111 -6.64 11.90 8.67
C THR A 111 -5.62 11.15 7.81
N PHE A 112 -5.07 11.82 6.80
CA PHE A 112 -3.99 11.24 6.00
C PHE A 112 -2.72 11.01 6.84
N ASP A 113 -2.48 11.88 7.81
CA ASP A 113 -1.32 11.75 8.70
C ASP A 113 -1.39 10.48 9.56
N ASP A 114 -2.62 10.06 9.92
CA ASP A 114 -2.84 8.77 10.59
C ASP A 114 -2.60 7.57 9.66
N VAL A 115 -2.81 7.75 8.34
CA VAL A 115 -2.58 6.71 7.33
C VAL A 115 -1.10 6.56 6.98
N PHE A 116 -0.34 7.67 6.97
CA PHE A 116 1.05 7.71 6.51
C PHE A 116 1.95 6.63 7.13
N PRO A 117 1.93 6.37 8.46
CA PRO A 117 2.73 5.32 9.08
C PRO A 117 2.41 3.89 8.57
N TYR A 118 1.22 3.68 8.01
CA TYR A 118 0.82 2.38 7.45
C TYR A 118 1.25 2.18 5.99
N LEU A 119 1.88 3.19 5.36
CA LEU A 119 2.31 3.11 3.95
C LEU A 119 3.67 2.43 3.77
N GLY A 120 4.34 2.08 4.88
CA GLY A 120 5.65 1.42 4.85
C GLY A 120 6.83 2.39 4.76
N ASN A 121 8.04 1.84 4.80
CA ASN A 121 9.27 2.64 4.81
C ASN A 121 9.48 3.43 3.52
N MET A 122 9.00 2.92 2.39
CA MET A 122 9.15 3.59 1.10
C MET A 122 8.41 4.94 1.03
N ALA A 123 7.37 5.14 1.84
CA ALA A 123 6.72 6.45 1.93
C ALA A 123 7.67 7.53 2.48
N VAL A 124 8.45 7.20 3.50
CA VAL A 124 9.47 8.10 4.08
C VAL A 124 10.56 8.39 3.04
N VAL A 125 11.08 7.35 2.39
CA VAL A 125 12.09 7.49 1.31
C VAL A 125 11.57 8.40 0.19
N CYS A 126 10.30 8.27 -0.18
CA CYS A 126 9.68 9.14 -1.20
C CYS A 126 9.66 10.61 -0.77
N VAL A 127 9.26 10.91 0.47
CA VAL A 127 9.23 12.30 0.98
C VAL A 127 10.62 12.90 1.01
N GLU A 128 11.63 12.17 1.49
CA GLU A 128 13.02 12.59 1.50
C GLU A 128 13.57 12.83 0.08
N ALA A 129 13.25 11.94 -0.87
CA ALA A 129 13.63 12.12 -2.27
C ALA A 129 12.97 13.36 -2.89
N ILE A 130 11.69 13.61 -2.61
CA ILE A 130 10.98 14.82 -3.07
C ILE A 130 11.64 16.08 -2.53
N GLN A 131 11.98 16.12 -1.24
CA GLN A 131 12.68 17.27 -0.66
C GLN A 131 14.01 17.54 -1.38
N LYS A 132 14.80 16.50 -1.56
CA LYS A 132 16.12 16.58 -2.19
C LYS A 132 16.05 16.95 -3.68
N ASP A 133 15.21 16.25 -4.45
CA ASP A 133 15.20 16.36 -5.91
C ASP A 133 14.55 17.66 -6.40
N TYR A 134 13.59 18.19 -5.62
CA TYR A 134 12.80 19.37 -6.03
C TYR A 134 13.04 20.61 -5.15
N GLY A 135 13.87 20.51 -4.11
CA GLY A 135 14.22 21.63 -3.22
C GLY A 135 13.02 22.10 -2.41
N LEU A 136 12.15 21.19 -2.00
CA LEU A 136 10.96 21.48 -1.19
C LEU A 136 11.27 21.33 0.31
N ASN A 137 10.62 22.13 1.15
CA ASN A 137 10.60 21.87 2.58
C ASN A 137 9.73 20.65 2.91
N TYR A 138 9.70 20.20 4.18
CA TYR A 138 8.99 19.01 4.58
C TYR A 138 7.48 19.09 4.31
N ASP A 139 6.84 20.21 4.65
CA ASP A 139 5.39 20.40 4.49
C ASP A 139 4.99 20.42 3.00
N GLU A 140 5.78 21.06 2.17
CA GLU A 140 5.61 21.08 0.71
C GLU A 140 5.81 19.68 0.11
N ALA A 141 6.81 18.94 0.56
CA ALA A 141 7.08 17.58 0.11
C ALA A 141 5.96 16.62 0.54
N MET A 142 5.47 16.73 1.77
CA MET A 142 4.32 15.96 2.26
C MET A 142 3.04 16.30 1.50
N LEU A 143 2.81 17.58 1.16
CA LEU A 143 1.67 18.00 0.35
C LEU A 143 1.75 17.37 -1.05
N LEU A 144 2.90 17.42 -1.71
CA LEU A 144 3.11 16.79 -3.02
C LEU A 144 2.93 15.28 -2.93
N PHE A 145 3.59 14.64 -1.97
CA PHE A 145 3.48 13.19 -1.73
C PHE A 145 2.02 12.77 -1.54
N LYS A 146 1.30 13.41 -0.64
CA LYS A 146 -0.11 13.11 -0.33
C LYS A 146 -1.00 13.12 -1.58
N ASN A 147 -0.92 14.21 -2.37
CA ASN A 147 -1.77 14.35 -3.55
C ASN A 147 -1.45 13.30 -4.62
N ILE A 148 -0.17 13.08 -4.92
CA ILE A 148 0.24 12.09 -5.92
C ILE A 148 -0.03 10.67 -5.42
N TRP A 149 0.15 10.41 -4.12
CA TRP A 149 -0.18 9.11 -3.54
C TRP A 149 -1.68 8.80 -3.66
N ILE A 150 -2.57 9.77 -3.33
CA ILE A 150 -4.01 9.61 -3.46
C ILE A 150 -4.40 9.34 -4.92
N TYR A 151 -3.78 10.08 -5.86
CA TYR A 151 -4.02 9.85 -7.28
C TYR A 151 -3.58 8.46 -7.73
N THR A 152 -2.36 8.05 -7.38
CA THR A 152 -1.80 6.73 -7.70
C THR A 152 -2.63 5.60 -7.07
N TYR A 153 -3.06 5.80 -5.80
CA TYR A 153 -3.98 4.89 -5.12
C TYR A 153 -5.29 4.73 -5.90
N GLY A 154 -5.87 5.83 -6.37
CA GLY A 154 -7.11 5.80 -7.16
C GLY A 154 -6.96 4.99 -8.44
N VAL A 155 -5.89 5.21 -9.19
CA VAL A 155 -5.57 4.43 -10.41
C VAL A 155 -5.38 2.94 -10.07
N GLY A 156 -4.58 2.65 -9.05
CA GLY A 156 -4.35 1.27 -8.59
C GLY A 156 -5.61 0.57 -8.10
N ALA A 157 -6.52 1.30 -7.42
CA ALA A 157 -7.80 0.76 -6.96
C ALA A 157 -8.73 0.40 -8.13
N LEU A 158 -8.79 1.25 -9.17
CA LEU A 158 -9.56 0.96 -10.40
C LEU A 158 -9.05 -0.32 -11.08
N ILE A 159 -7.73 -0.48 -11.18
CA ILE A 159 -7.10 -1.68 -11.76
C ILE A 159 -7.36 -2.90 -10.86
N ALA A 160 -7.04 -2.81 -9.57
CA ALA A 160 -7.14 -3.94 -8.64
C ALA A 160 -8.57 -4.45 -8.44
N THR A 161 -9.58 -3.61 -8.69
CA THR A 161 -11.00 -4.00 -8.65
C THR A 161 -11.54 -4.47 -9.99
N GLY A 162 -10.77 -4.35 -11.06
CA GLY A 162 -11.19 -4.72 -12.42
C GLY A 162 -12.21 -3.74 -13.02
N MET A 163 -12.33 -2.51 -12.48
CA MET A 163 -13.25 -1.51 -13.00
C MET A 163 -12.78 -0.96 -14.35
N CYS A 164 -11.49 -0.76 -14.51
CA CYS A 164 -10.87 -0.41 -15.80
C CYS A 164 -9.41 -0.86 -15.84
N SER A 165 -8.84 -0.81 -17.04
CA SER A 165 -7.42 -1.02 -17.30
C SER A 165 -6.85 0.18 -18.04
N PHE A 166 -5.56 0.39 -17.90
CA PHE A 166 -4.80 1.44 -18.56
C PHE A 166 -3.56 0.82 -19.20
N SER A 167 -3.12 1.36 -20.34
CA SER A 167 -1.82 1.02 -20.91
C SER A 167 -0.69 1.67 -20.09
N ASP A 168 0.53 1.16 -20.25
CA ASP A 168 1.70 1.72 -19.56
C ASP A 168 1.93 3.19 -19.95
N ASP A 169 1.70 3.55 -21.23
CA ASP A 169 1.82 4.93 -21.70
C ASP A 169 0.77 5.86 -21.06
N GLU A 170 -0.48 5.40 -20.94
CA GLU A 170 -1.54 6.15 -20.24
C GLU A 170 -1.18 6.37 -18.77
N ILE A 171 -0.72 5.33 -18.07
CA ILE A 171 -0.30 5.43 -16.67
C ILE A 171 0.83 6.45 -16.51
N GLN A 172 1.86 6.37 -17.36
CA GLN A 172 2.99 7.30 -17.30
C GLN A 172 2.59 8.74 -17.58
N ASP A 173 1.73 8.97 -18.58
CA ASP A 173 1.22 10.30 -18.92
C ASP A 173 0.36 10.87 -17.78
N MET A 174 -0.59 10.11 -17.27
CA MET A 174 -1.46 10.50 -16.16
C MET A 174 -0.66 10.90 -14.91
N LEU A 175 0.28 10.06 -14.47
CA LEU A 175 1.09 10.34 -13.28
C LEU A 175 2.02 11.56 -13.52
N SER A 176 2.58 11.70 -14.71
CA SER A 176 3.47 12.80 -15.04
C SER A 176 2.73 14.15 -15.07
N ARG A 177 1.54 14.20 -15.65
CA ARG A 177 0.71 15.42 -15.69
C ARG A 177 0.30 15.86 -14.30
N GLU A 178 -0.21 14.91 -13.48
CA GLU A 178 -0.61 15.22 -12.11
C GLU A 178 0.56 15.74 -11.28
N PHE A 179 1.70 15.05 -11.38
CA PHE A 179 2.91 15.45 -10.69
C PHE A 179 3.39 16.85 -11.07
N VAL A 180 3.47 17.16 -12.37
CA VAL A 180 3.90 18.49 -12.85
C VAL A 180 2.93 19.57 -12.42
N ALA A 181 1.62 19.32 -12.49
CA ALA A 181 0.60 20.26 -12.05
C ALA A 181 0.74 20.59 -10.57
N MET A 182 0.84 19.58 -9.70
CA MET A 182 0.98 19.77 -8.25
C MET A 182 2.30 20.45 -7.88
N LEU A 183 3.42 20.03 -8.46
CA LEU A 183 4.72 20.64 -8.22
C LEU A 183 4.71 22.13 -8.63
N THR A 184 4.08 22.45 -9.77
CA THR A 184 3.96 23.83 -10.24
C THR A 184 3.12 24.67 -9.28
N LEU A 185 2.00 24.15 -8.80
CA LEU A 185 1.14 24.84 -7.83
C LEU A 185 1.90 25.14 -6.53
N ILE A 186 2.63 24.16 -6.01
CA ILE A 186 3.44 24.31 -4.78
C ILE A 186 4.52 25.40 -4.99
N LYS A 187 5.33 25.28 -6.06
CA LYS A 187 6.42 26.23 -6.34
C LYS A 187 5.97 27.66 -6.64
N THR A 188 4.77 27.83 -7.18
CA THR A 188 4.20 29.17 -7.48
C THR A 188 3.44 29.78 -6.30
N GLY A 189 3.32 29.09 -5.17
CA GLY A 189 2.55 29.53 -4.00
C GLY A 189 1.05 29.61 -4.23
N ARG A 190 0.53 29.07 -5.35
CA ARG A 190 -0.90 29.11 -5.70
C ARG A 190 -1.74 28.04 -5.00
N SER A 191 -1.12 27.10 -4.30
CA SER A 191 -1.81 26.05 -3.54
C SER A 191 -2.70 26.59 -2.40
N ASN A 192 -2.44 27.82 -1.91
CA ASN A 192 -3.22 28.45 -0.84
C ASN A 192 -4.42 29.25 -1.33
N ASN A 193 -4.61 29.40 -2.64
CA ASN A 193 -5.69 30.23 -3.23
C ASN A 193 -6.78 29.39 -3.94
N CYS A 194 -6.88 28.09 -3.66
CA CYS A 194 -7.99 27.31 -4.19
C CYS A 194 -9.26 27.70 -3.42
N THR A 195 -10.09 28.45 -4.11
CA THR A 195 -11.35 29.01 -3.66
C THR A 195 -12.22 27.99 -2.92
N THR A 196 -12.73 28.42 -1.79
CA THR A 196 -13.81 27.81 -1.00
C THR A 196 -14.87 27.14 -1.89
N ILE A 197 -15.11 25.86 -1.62
CA ILE A 197 -16.31 25.16 -2.11
C ILE A 197 -17.51 26.01 -1.67
N PRO A 198 -18.43 26.41 -2.58
CA PRO A 198 -19.61 27.19 -2.20
C PRO A 198 -20.37 26.43 -1.12
N GLU A 199 -20.60 27.07 0.02
CA GLU A 199 -21.48 26.52 1.05
C GLU A 199 -22.87 26.25 0.43
N LYS A 200 -23.33 25.02 0.58
CA LYS A 200 -24.71 24.67 0.23
C LYS A 200 -25.65 25.52 1.08
N LYS A 201 -26.42 26.38 0.41
CA LYS A 201 -27.59 27.01 1.02
C LYS A 201 -28.68 25.99 1.30
#